data_f4acabfc84b06ae6b1b358ce20da706e
#
_entry.id   f4acabfc84b06ae6b1b358ce20da706e
#
_cell.length_a   1.000
_cell.length_b   1.000
_cell.length_c   1.000
_cell.angle_alpha   90.00
_cell.angle_beta   90.00
_cell.angle_gamma   90.00
#
_symmetry.space_group_name_H-M   'P 1'
#
loop_
_entity.id
_entity.type
_entity.pdbx_description
1 polymer ?
#
loop_
_entity_poly.entity_id
_entity_poly.type
_entity_poly.pdbx_seq_one_letter_code
_entity_poly.pdbx_strand_id
1 'polypeptide(L)'
;MSVCAVAYSGRGRLAAAVARYLQEKGVPVIGIVDRAAAQREALEALGIKVFRIKNQSEAWIEICRQERVKLIVLAGYLSLLPAEVVKQYEGRILNSHPALLPAFGGQGMYGRRVHEAVAAAGASESGFTIHFVNEHYDEGPILHQVRLPTAGLTAEEIEAFIQAAEREIYPAIVYRVWSEIEGLPPV
;
A
#
# COMPACT_ATOMS: atom_id res chain seq x y z
N MET A 1 18.68 -11.90 6.84
CA MET A 1 17.80 -10.91 7.48
C MET A 1 16.58 -10.79 6.61
N SER A 2 15.38 -10.79 7.19
CA SER A 2 14.12 -10.64 6.46
C SER A 2 13.92 -9.21 5.99
N VAL A 3 13.23 -9.01 4.87
CA VAL A 3 13.06 -7.70 4.22
C VAL A 3 11.57 -7.42 3.96
N CYS A 4 11.14 -6.18 4.15
CA CYS A 4 9.84 -5.67 3.72
C CYS A 4 9.98 -4.99 2.35
N ALA A 5 9.15 -5.40 1.38
CA ALA A 5 9.09 -4.75 0.08
C ALA A 5 7.95 -3.74 0.07
N VAL A 6 8.25 -2.49 -0.27
CA VAL A 6 7.24 -1.41 -0.44
C VAL A 6 7.10 -1.10 -1.93
N ALA A 7 5.90 -1.34 -2.46
CA ALA A 7 5.62 -1.19 -3.89
C ALA A 7 4.66 -0.02 -4.18
N TYR A 8 4.96 0.73 -5.25
CA TYR A 8 4.16 1.89 -5.66
C TYR A 8 4.29 2.20 -7.15
N SER A 9 3.31 2.90 -7.72
CA SER A 9 3.25 3.22 -9.16
C SER A 9 3.38 4.71 -9.49
N GLY A 10 3.39 5.59 -8.48
CA GLY A 10 3.34 7.05 -8.66
C GLY A 10 4.46 7.80 -7.92
N ARG A 11 4.08 8.88 -7.23
CA ARG A 11 5.02 9.78 -6.54
C ARG A 11 5.67 9.18 -5.28
N GLY A 12 5.16 8.07 -4.77
CA GLY A 12 5.75 7.35 -3.63
C GLY A 12 5.63 8.04 -2.26
N ARG A 13 4.72 9.01 -2.09
CA ARG A 13 4.57 9.73 -0.81
C ARG A 13 4.18 8.81 0.34
N LEU A 14 3.20 7.94 0.12
CA LEU A 14 2.79 6.94 1.11
C LEU A 14 3.88 5.89 1.30
N ALA A 15 4.49 5.44 0.20
CA ALA A 15 5.60 4.50 0.24
C ALA A 15 6.78 5.04 1.07
N ALA A 16 7.14 6.32 0.91
CA ALA A 16 8.19 6.96 1.70
C ALA A 16 7.84 7.07 3.19
N ALA A 17 6.58 7.35 3.52
CA ALA A 17 6.11 7.37 4.91
C ALA A 17 6.24 5.99 5.57
N VAL A 18 5.77 4.94 4.90
CA VAL A 18 5.90 3.55 5.36
C VAL A 18 7.36 3.16 5.50
N ALA A 19 8.17 3.41 4.47
CA ALA A 19 9.58 3.01 4.44
C ALA A 19 10.40 3.69 5.55
N ARG A 20 10.21 4.99 5.76
CA ARG A 20 10.87 5.74 6.84
C ARG A 20 10.53 5.17 8.20
N TYR A 21 9.24 4.97 8.47
CA TYR A 21 8.77 4.43 9.75
C TYR A 21 9.38 3.04 10.02
N LEU A 22 9.39 2.17 9.00
CA LEU A 22 9.98 0.83 9.10
C LEU A 22 11.50 0.90 9.38
N GLN A 23 12.23 1.80 8.71
CA GLN A 23 13.67 2.01 8.96
C GLN A 23 13.94 2.49 10.39
N GLU A 24 13.14 3.41 10.92
CA GLU A 24 13.23 3.87 12.33
C GLU A 24 13.01 2.73 13.32
N LYS A 25 12.27 1.68 12.93
CA LYS A 25 12.07 0.47 13.70
C LYS A 25 13.11 -0.64 13.41
N GLY A 26 14.14 -0.35 12.61
CA GLY A 26 15.19 -1.30 12.26
C GLY A 26 14.77 -2.37 11.26
N VAL A 27 13.66 -2.20 10.55
CA VAL A 27 13.20 -3.13 9.52
C VAL A 27 13.92 -2.85 8.21
N PRO A 28 14.59 -3.84 7.60
CA PRO A 28 15.17 -3.69 6.27
C PRO A 28 14.08 -3.53 5.21
N VAL A 29 14.24 -2.53 4.34
CA VAL A 29 13.24 -2.17 3.31
C VAL A 29 13.87 -2.15 1.93
N ILE A 30 13.16 -2.64 0.94
CA ILE A 30 13.39 -2.39 -0.49
C ILE A 30 12.18 -1.71 -1.12
N GLY A 31 12.41 -0.98 -2.21
CA GLY A 31 11.36 -0.40 -3.04
C GLY A 31 11.14 -1.23 -4.31
N ILE A 32 9.89 -1.30 -4.76
CA ILE A 32 9.53 -1.89 -6.06
C ILE A 32 8.63 -0.92 -6.81
N VAL A 33 8.97 -0.60 -8.06
CA VAL A 33 8.14 0.23 -8.95
C VAL A 33 7.90 -0.47 -10.29
N ASP A 34 6.65 -0.39 -10.79
CA ASP A 34 6.21 -1.07 -12.00
C ASP A 34 6.08 -0.16 -13.22
N ARG A 35 6.07 1.17 -13.03
CA ARG A 35 5.83 2.16 -14.08
C ARG A 35 7.03 3.06 -14.31
N ALA A 36 7.23 3.46 -15.57
CA ALA A 36 8.30 4.41 -15.93
C ALA A 36 8.13 5.78 -15.24
N ALA A 37 6.88 6.20 -15.03
CA ALA A 37 6.54 7.47 -14.34
C ALA A 37 6.67 7.41 -12.81
N ALA A 38 6.93 6.24 -12.22
CA ALA A 38 7.12 6.12 -10.78
C ALA A 38 8.41 6.82 -10.35
N GLN A 39 8.30 7.67 -9.32
CA GLN A 39 9.43 8.45 -8.79
C GLN A 39 10.22 7.60 -7.80
N ARG A 40 11.29 6.97 -8.29
CA ARG A 40 12.19 6.13 -7.47
C ARG A 40 12.85 6.90 -6.35
N GLU A 41 13.13 8.16 -6.61
CA GLU A 41 13.79 9.11 -5.71
C GLU A 41 13.09 9.22 -4.35
N ALA A 42 11.77 8.95 -4.32
CA ALA A 42 11.00 8.95 -3.07
C ALA A 42 11.58 8.01 -1.99
N LEU A 43 12.10 6.84 -2.41
CA LEU A 43 12.74 5.88 -1.52
C LEU A 43 14.26 5.91 -1.61
N GLU A 44 14.84 6.19 -2.77
CA GLU A 44 16.29 6.31 -2.95
C GLU A 44 16.89 7.43 -2.08
N ALA A 45 16.16 8.53 -1.87
CA ALA A 45 16.54 9.60 -0.95
C ALA A 45 16.63 9.15 0.53
N LEU A 46 16.02 8.03 0.87
CA LEU A 46 16.11 7.37 2.19
C LEU A 46 17.22 6.32 2.25
N GLY A 47 18.05 6.21 1.20
CA GLY A 47 19.09 5.17 1.08
C GLY A 47 18.53 3.77 0.78
N ILE A 48 17.30 3.68 0.31
CA ILE A 48 16.63 2.41 0.02
C ILE A 48 16.89 2.01 -1.43
N LYS A 49 17.29 0.75 -1.63
CA LYS A 49 17.42 0.15 -2.96
C LYS A 49 16.05 0.00 -3.61
N VAL A 50 15.88 0.55 -4.83
CA VAL A 50 14.62 0.50 -5.56
C VAL A 50 14.78 -0.28 -6.87
N PHE A 51 13.95 -1.30 -7.03
CA PHE A 51 13.87 -2.10 -8.24
C PHE A 51 12.76 -1.57 -9.15
N ARG A 52 13.11 -1.38 -10.43
CA ARG A 52 12.11 -1.13 -11.48
C ARG A 52 11.87 -2.43 -12.22
N ILE A 53 10.64 -2.93 -12.18
CA ILE A 53 10.26 -4.18 -12.84
C ILE A 53 9.06 -3.96 -13.76
N LYS A 54 8.91 -4.83 -14.74
CA LYS A 54 7.60 -5.05 -15.35
C LYS A 54 6.74 -5.84 -14.37
N ASN A 55 5.44 -5.64 -14.40
CA ASN A 55 4.51 -6.37 -13.51
C ASN A 55 4.28 -7.82 -14.01
N GLN A 56 5.34 -8.61 -13.94
CA GLN A 56 5.39 -10.01 -14.36
C GLN A 56 5.80 -10.89 -13.17
N SER A 57 5.21 -12.08 -13.07
CA SER A 57 5.41 -13.02 -11.96
C SER A 57 6.88 -13.31 -11.72
N GLU A 58 7.64 -13.60 -12.75
CA GLU A 58 9.05 -14.00 -12.66
C GLU A 58 9.91 -12.89 -12.04
N ALA A 59 9.69 -11.64 -12.48
CA ALA A 59 10.44 -10.49 -11.98
C ALA A 59 10.14 -10.24 -10.49
N TRP A 60 8.88 -10.35 -10.08
CA TRP A 60 8.47 -10.23 -8.68
C TRP A 60 9.07 -11.34 -7.83
N ILE A 61 8.89 -12.60 -8.22
CA ILE A 61 9.34 -13.78 -7.47
C ILE A 61 10.85 -13.77 -7.30
N GLU A 62 11.59 -13.45 -8.38
CA GLU A 62 13.04 -13.43 -8.34
C GLU A 62 13.58 -12.37 -7.38
N ILE A 63 13.06 -11.13 -7.43
CA ILE A 63 13.47 -10.07 -6.51
C ILE A 63 13.11 -10.44 -5.08
N CYS A 64 11.89 -10.88 -4.85
CA CYS A 64 11.44 -11.26 -3.51
C CYS A 64 12.27 -12.40 -2.92
N ARG A 65 12.71 -13.37 -3.75
CA ARG A 65 13.58 -14.46 -3.34
C ARG A 65 14.99 -13.97 -3.03
N GLN A 66 15.60 -13.20 -3.94
CA GLN A 66 16.98 -12.68 -3.78
C GLN A 66 17.11 -11.80 -2.54
N GLU A 67 16.17 -10.91 -2.33
CA GLU A 67 16.17 -9.95 -1.23
C GLU A 67 15.53 -10.52 0.06
N ARG A 68 15.08 -11.76 0.07
CA ARG A 68 14.46 -12.44 1.24
C ARG A 68 13.23 -11.70 1.77
N VAL A 69 12.36 -11.25 0.87
CA VAL A 69 11.13 -10.56 1.22
C VAL A 69 10.19 -11.47 2.03
N LYS A 70 9.64 -10.95 3.12
CA LYS A 70 8.66 -11.62 3.99
C LYS A 70 7.29 -10.97 3.94
N LEU A 71 7.24 -9.66 3.74
CA LEU A 71 6.02 -8.87 3.64
C LEU A 71 6.10 -7.97 2.41
N ILE A 72 5.04 -7.93 1.63
CA ILE A 72 4.84 -6.97 0.53
C ILE A 72 3.80 -5.93 0.97
N VAL A 73 4.12 -4.66 0.81
CA VAL A 73 3.25 -3.53 1.15
C VAL A 73 2.98 -2.72 -0.10
N LEU A 74 1.72 -2.66 -0.50
CA LEU A 74 1.27 -1.82 -1.60
C LEU A 74 0.90 -0.43 -1.07
N ALA A 75 1.58 0.58 -1.55
CA ALA A 75 1.43 1.97 -1.12
C ALA A 75 1.19 2.88 -2.34
N GLY A 76 -0.01 2.83 -2.89
CA GLY A 76 -0.34 3.46 -4.18
C GLY A 76 0.18 2.67 -5.38
N TYR A 77 0.12 1.37 -5.31
CA TYR A 77 0.40 0.45 -6.41
C TYR A 77 -0.87 0.27 -7.24
N LEU A 78 -0.81 0.59 -8.54
CA LEU A 78 -2.00 0.70 -9.40
C LEU A 78 -2.23 -0.51 -10.30
N SER A 79 -1.30 -1.43 -10.37
CA SER A 79 -1.43 -2.65 -11.17
C SER A 79 -1.95 -3.80 -10.31
N LEU A 80 -2.68 -4.73 -10.92
CA LEU A 80 -3.00 -5.99 -10.25
C LEU A 80 -1.72 -6.81 -10.11
N LEU A 81 -1.44 -7.31 -8.91
CA LEU A 81 -0.30 -8.22 -8.74
C LEU A 81 -0.53 -9.53 -9.51
N PRO A 82 0.52 -10.12 -10.07
CA PRO A 82 0.41 -11.44 -10.70
C PRO A 82 -0.09 -12.50 -9.71
N ALA A 83 -0.99 -13.38 -10.16
CA ALA A 83 -1.64 -14.38 -9.31
C ALA A 83 -0.64 -15.29 -8.58
N GLU A 84 0.47 -15.65 -9.20
CA GLU A 84 1.51 -16.48 -8.61
C GLU A 84 2.20 -15.76 -7.42
N VAL A 85 2.37 -14.44 -7.52
CA VAL A 85 2.92 -13.62 -6.42
C VAL A 85 1.93 -13.59 -5.26
N VAL A 86 0.65 -13.36 -5.55
CA VAL A 86 -0.42 -13.36 -4.55
C VAL A 86 -0.49 -14.70 -3.84
N LYS A 87 -0.46 -15.80 -4.57
CA LYS A 87 -0.47 -17.17 -4.02
C LYS A 87 0.74 -17.45 -3.14
N GLN A 88 1.94 -17.07 -3.58
CA GLN A 88 3.18 -17.32 -2.84
C GLN A 88 3.26 -16.49 -1.55
N TYR A 89 2.66 -15.31 -1.54
CA TYR A 89 2.64 -14.37 -0.42
C TYR A 89 1.27 -14.24 0.24
N GLU A 90 0.43 -15.27 0.15
CA GLU A 90 -0.88 -15.30 0.80
C GLU A 90 -0.77 -14.93 2.28
N GLY A 91 -1.61 -14.00 2.74
CA GLY A 91 -1.56 -13.46 4.10
C GLY A 91 -0.35 -12.56 4.41
N ARG A 92 0.48 -12.23 3.40
CA ARG A 92 1.69 -11.41 3.55
C ARG A 92 1.79 -10.30 2.49
N ILE A 93 0.65 -9.84 1.98
CA ILE A 93 0.55 -8.67 1.11
C ILE A 93 -0.50 -7.75 1.69
N LEU A 94 -0.11 -6.53 2.02
CA LEU A 94 -1.00 -5.47 2.50
C LEU A 94 -1.23 -4.43 1.43
N ASN A 95 -2.44 -3.89 1.37
CA ASN A 95 -2.79 -2.73 0.57
C ASN A 95 -3.57 -1.71 1.41
N SER A 96 -3.39 -0.42 1.13
CA SER A 96 -4.28 0.63 1.58
C SER A 96 -5.11 1.12 0.40
N HIS A 97 -6.44 0.98 0.50
CA HIS A 97 -7.40 1.49 -0.46
C HIS A 97 -8.10 2.74 0.10
N PRO A 98 -8.13 3.88 -0.63
CA PRO A 98 -8.57 5.16 -0.08
C PRO A 98 -10.10 5.33 -0.03
N ALA A 99 -10.82 4.31 0.41
CA ALA A 99 -12.26 4.32 0.70
C ALA A 99 -12.62 3.28 1.76
N LEU A 100 -13.85 3.33 2.24
CA LEU A 100 -14.41 2.35 3.19
C LEU A 100 -14.94 1.14 2.41
N LEU A 101 -14.09 0.14 2.15
CA LEU A 101 -14.49 -1.08 1.45
C LEU A 101 -15.66 -1.78 2.16
N PRO A 102 -16.57 -2.40 1.40
CA PRO A 102 -16.57 -2.65 -0.05
C PRO A 102 -17.02 -1.46 -0.92
N ALA A 103 -17.46 -0.34 -0.33
CA ALA A 103 -17.85 0.84 -1.10
C ALA A 103 -16.65 1.45 -1.83
N PHE A 104 -16.87 1.88 -3.05
CA PHE A 104 -15.86 2.54 -3.91
C PHE A 104 -14.58 1.71 -4.11
N GLY A 105 -14.68 0.39 -4.04
CA GLY A 105 -13.61 -0.56 -4.37
C GLY A 105 -13.80 -1.24 -5.72
N GLY A 106 -12.83 -2.09 -6.09
CA GLY A 106 -12.87 -2.92 -7.28
C GLY A 106 -12.21 -2.32 -8.52
N GLN A 107 -12.37 -3.02 -9.64
CA GLN A 107 -11.72 -2.66 -10.89
C GLN A 107 -12.02 -1.21 -11.32
N GLY A 108 -10.96 -0.44 -11.61
CA GLY A 108 -11.07 0.96 -12.05
C GLY A 108 -11.16 1.98 -10.91
N MET A 109 -11.35 1.55 -9.67
CA MET A 109 -11.40 2.41 -8.48
C MET A 109 -10.00 2.60 -7.89
N TYR A 110 -9.25 3.55 -8.45
CA TYR A 110 -7.89 3.89 -7.99
C TYR A 110 -7.59 5.39 -8.16
N GLY A 111 -6.67 5.87 -7.34
CA GLY A 111 -6.20 7.25 -7.36
C GLY A 111 -7.36 8.23 -7.18
N ARG A 112 -7.33 9.34 -7.92
CA ARG A 112 -8.33 10.41 -7.83
C ARG A 112 -9.77 9.98 -8.12
N ARG A 113 -9.97 8.93 -8.94
CA ARG A 113 -11.30 8.41 -9.29
C ARG A 113 -12.11 7.99 -8.07
N VAL A 114 -11.47 7.44 -7.06
CA VAL A 114 -12.14 7.04 -5.81
C VAL A 114 -12.72 8.26 -5.11
N HIS A 115 -11.93 9.33 -4.98
CA HIS A 115 -12.35 10.57 -4.31
C HIS A 115 -13.43 11.31 -5.08
N GLU A 116 -13.34 11.30 -6.42
CA GLU A 116 -14.39 11.83 -7.30
C GLU A 116 -15.72 11.07 -7.14
N ALA A 117 -15.65 9.73 -7.04
CA ALA A 117 -16.84 8.92 -6.82
C ALA A 117 -17.46 9.15 -5.44
N VAL A 118 -16.65 9.28 -4.39
CA VAL A 118 -17.11 9.62 -3.03
C VAL A 118 -17.80 10.99 -3.00
N ALA A 119 -17.18 12.01 -3.60
CA ALA A 119 -17.73 13.36 -3.69
C ALA A 119 -19.04 13.40 -4.51
N ALA A 120 -19.07 12.72 -5.67
CA ALA A 120 -20.26 12.64 -6.52
C ALA A 120 -21.42 11.93 -5.84
N ALA A 121 -21.14 10.95 -4.97
CA ALA A 121 -22.17 10.27 -4.17
C ALA A 121 -22.68 11.13 -3.00
N GLY A 122 -22.06 12.27 -2.71
CA GLY A 122 -22.41 13.09 -1.54
C GLY A 122 -22.22 12.34 -0.22
N ALA A 123 -21.25 11.44 -0.15
CA ALA A 123 -21.04 10.61 1.02
C ALA A 123 -20.67 11.45 2.24
N SER A 124 -21.39 11.27 3.35
CA SER A 124 -21.12 12.01 4.60
C SER A 124 -19.85 11.56 5.30
N GLU A 125 -19.38 10.35 5.02
CA GLU A 125 -18.11 9.81 5.49
C GLU A 125 -17.42 8.99 4.41
N SER A 126 -16.10 8.96 4.47
CA SER A 126 -15.24 8.08 3.71
C SER A 126 -14.04 7.69 4.60
N GLY A 127 -12.89 7.40 4.03
CA GLY A 127 -11.71 7.03 4.78
C GLY A 127 -10.80 6.14 3.96
N PHE A 128 -10.13 5.22 4.62
CA PHE A 128 -9.33 4.21 3.93
C PHE A 128 -9.42 2.85 4.62
N THR A 129 -9.17 1.83 3.84
CA THR A 129 -9.20 0.43 4.28
C THR A 129 -7.84 -0.20 4.06
N ILE A 130 -7.28 -0.75 5.13
CA ILE A 130 -6.09 -1.61 5.06
C ILE A 130 -6.58 -3.05 5.04
N HIS A 131 -6.17 -3.79 4.00
CA HIS A 131 -6.61 -5.17 3.81
C HIS A 131 -5.48 -6.05 3.31
N PHE A 132 -5.60 -7.36 3.51
CA PHE A 132 -4.76 -8.33 2.84
C PHE A 132 -5.19 -8.46 1.38
N VAL A 133 -4.23 -8.62 0.49
CA VAL A 133 -4.48 -8.76 -0.95
C VAL A 133 -4.75 -10.21 -1.30
N ASN A 134 -5.79 -10.44 -2.10
CA ASN A 134 -6.09 -11.69 -2.78
C ASN A 134 -6.06 -11.50 -4.31
N GLU A 135 -6.53 -12.47 -5.08
CA GLU A 135 -6.52 -12.44 -6.56
C GLU A 135 -7.53 -11.43 -7.16
N HIS A 136 -8.40 -10.85 -6.37
CA HIS A 136 -9.42 -9.89 -6.79
C HIS A 136 -9.13 -8.50 -6.25
N TYR A 137 -9.46 -7.46 -7.03
CA TYR A 137 -9.29 -6.09 -6.60
C TYR A 137 -10.12 -5.77 -5.35
N ASP A 138 -9.44 -5.33 -4.28
CA ASP A 138 -10.04 -4.78 -3.05
C ASP A 138 -11.03 -5.72 -2.32
N GLU A 139 -10.95 -7.05 -2.56
CA GLU A 139 -11.85 -8.04 -1.98
C GLU A 139 -11.20 -8.89 -0.87
N GLY A 140 -9.91 -8.69 -0.60
CA GLY A 140 -9.21 -9.44 0.44
C GLY A 140 -9.67 -9.07 1.86
N PRO A 141 -9.34 -9.90 2.86
CA PRO A 141 -9.76 -9.70 4.24
C PRO A 141 -9.35 -8.33 4.79
N ILE A 142 -10.30 -7.59 5.35
CA ILE A 142 -10.09 -6.28 5.94
C ILE A 142 -9.35 -6.45 7.27
N LEU A 143 -8.23 -5.72 7.42
CA LEU A 143 -7.45 -5.68 8.64
C LEU A 143 -7.85 -4.48 9.52
N HIS A 144 -8.04 -3.30 8.89
CA HIS A 144 -8.34 -2.06 9.59
C HIS A 144 -9.02 -1.05 8.67
N GLN A 145 -9.94 -0.26 9.24
CA GLN A 145 -10.57 0.86 8.54
C GLN A 145 -10.51 2.12 9.38
N VAL A 146 -10.19 3.24 8.73
CA VAL A 146 -10.23 4.58 9.34
C VAL A 146 -11.37 5.36 8.68
N ARG A 147 -12.30 5.88 9.50
CA ARG A 147 -13.44 6.67 9.06
C ARG A 147 -13.16 8.15 9.25
N LEU A 148 -13.48 8.94 8.24
CA LEU A 148 -13.26 10.39 8.21
C LEU A 148 -14.53 11.08 7.70
N PRO A 149 -14.93 12.22 8.29
CA PRO A 149 -16.07 12.99 7.79
C PRO A 149 -15.73 13.61 6.44
N THR A 150 -16.63 13.48 5.46
CA THR A 150 -16.44 14.01 4.10
C THR A 150 -17.63 14.84 3.59
N ALA A 151 -18.64 15.05 4.43
CA ALA A 151 -19.82 15.84 4.06
C ALA A 151 -19.45 17.24 3.55
N GLY A 152 -19.85 17.58 2.33
CA GLY A 152 -19.63 18.89 1.74
C GLY A 152 -18.21 19.15 1.23
N LEU A 153 -17.30 18.20 1.33
CA LEU A 153 -15.95 18.32 0.81
C LEU A 153 -15.89 18.02 -0.69
N THR A 154 -15.03 18.73 -1.39
CA THR A 154 -14.67 18.45 -2.78
C THR A 154 -13.82 17.18 -2.89
N ALA A 155 -13.71 16.60 -4.07
CA ALA A 155 -12.84 15.43 -4.31
C ALA A 155 -11.38 15.71 -3.93
N GLU A 156 -10.88 16.92 -4.15
CA GLU A 156 -9.51 17.33 -3.80
C GLU A 156 -9.29 17.41 -2.29
N GLU A 157 -10.27 17.98 -1.57
CA GLU A 157 -10.22 18.03 -0.11
C GLU A 157 -10.30 16.63 0.53
N ILE A 158 -11.16 15.75 0.00
CA ILE A 158 -11.27 14.36 0.40
C ILE A 158 -9.93 13.64 0.18
N GLU A 159 -9.35 13.78 -1.02
CA GLU A 159 -8.05 13.17 -1.35
C GLU A 159 -6.95 13.62 -0.40
N ALA A 160 -6.83 14.95 -0.18
CA ALA A 160 -5.81 15.50 0.71
C ALA A 160 -5.98 14.99 2.15
N PHE A 161 -7.21 14.93 2.64
CA PHE A 161 -7.53 14.50 4.00
C PHE A 161 -7.23 13.01 4.21
N ILE A 162 -7.68 12.16 3.29
CA ILE A 162 -7.43 10.71 3.36
C ILE A 162 -5.94 10.42 3.23
N GLN A 163 -5.24 11.02 2.27
CA GLN A 163 -3.79 10.81 2.09
C GLN A 163 -2.97 11.26 3.31
N ALA A 164 -3.39 12.32 4.01
CA ALA A 164 -2.73 12.73 5.24
C ALA A 164 -2.88 11.67 6.34
N ALA A 165 -4.10 11.17 6.55
CA ALA A 165 -4.40 10.13 7.53
C ALA A 165 -3.71 8.78 7.19
N GLU A 166 -3.67 8.40 5.92
CA GLU A 166 -2.96 7.19 5.48
C GLU A 166 -1.47 7.25 5.83
N ARG A 167 -0.81 8.38 5.55
CA ARG A 167 0.62 8.55 5.85
C ARG A 167 0.95 8.50 7.34
N GLU A 168 0.00 8.86 8.19
CA GLU A 168 0.15 8.82 9.64
C GLU A 168 -0.10 7.43 10.22
N ILE A 169 -1.14 6.73 9.73
CA ILE A 169 -1.65 5.52 10.37
C ILE A 169 -1.12 4.23 9.71
N TYR A 170 -1.08 4.17 8.39
CA TYR A 170 -0.69 2.95 7.67
C TYR A 170 0.70 2.42 8.07
N PRO A 171 1.73 3.26 8.25
CA PRO A 171 3.06 2.77 8.64
C PRO A 171 3.06 1.94 9.93
N ALA A 172 2.31 2.38 10.96
CA ALA A 172 2.23 1.68 12.23
C ALA A 172 1.51 0.33 12.10
N ILE A 173 0.45 0.26 11.28
CA ILE A 173 -0.26 -1.01 10.99
C ILE A 173 0.65 -1.98 10.24
N VAL A 174 1.40 -1.50 9.26
CA VAL A 174 2.40 -2.32 8.53
C VAL A 174 3.45 -2.88 9.50
N TYR A 175 3.97 -2.06 10.42
CA TYR A 175 4.96 -2.52 11.39
C TYR A 175 4.37 -3.56 12.36
N ARG A 176 3.12 -3.41 12.77
CA ARG A 176 2.44 -4.42 13.59
C ARG A 176 2.39 -5.77 12.88
N VAL A 177 1.95 -5.80 11.61
CA VAL A 177 1.90 -7.04 10.81
C VAL A 177 3.31 -7.62 10.62
N TRP A 178 4.31 -6.77 10.34
CA TRP A 178 5.70 -7.20 10.28
C TRP A 178 6.16 -7.89 11.56
N SER A 179 5.86 -7.29 12.71
CA SER A 179 6.24 -7.82 14.02
C SER A 179 5.59 -9.19 14.28
N GLU A 180 4.33 -9.36 13.90
CA GLU A 180 3.62 -10.65 14.00
C GLU A 180 4.29 -11.73 13.13
N ILE A 181 4.66 -11.39 11.86
CA ILE A 181 5.34 -12.30 10.93
C ILE A 181 6.72 -12.72 11.45
N GLU A 182 7.47 -11.81 12.04
CA GLU A 182 8.82 -12.05 12.57
C GLU A 182 8.83 -12.59 14.02
N GLY A 183 7.66 -12.75 14.65
CA GLY A 183 7.54 -13.23 16.03
C GLY A 183 8.12 -12.27 17.07
N LEU A 184 8.09 -10.96 16.79
CA LEU A 184 8.54 -9.91 17.70
C LEU A 184 7.46 -9.64 18.76
N PRO A 185 7.83 -9.10 19.94
CA PRO A 185 6.83 -8.72 20.94
C PRO A 185 5.87 -7.67 20.38
N PRO A 186 4.60 -7.71 20.80
CA PRO A 186 3.61 -6.71 20.36
C PRO A 186 4.04 -5.31 20.77
N VAL A 187 3.72 -4.34 19.90
CA VAL A 187 4.05 -2.91 20.06
C VAL A 187 2.90 -2.19 20.74
#